data_05a624c1d7c0762d66034424cef6ce3c
#
_entry.id   05a624c1d7c0762d66034424cef6ce3c
#
_cell.length_a   1.000
_cell.length_b   1.000
_cell.length_c   1.000
_cell.angle_alpha   90.00
_cell.angle_beta   90.00
_cell.angle_gamma   90.00
#
_symmetry.space_group_name_H-M   'P 1'
#
loop_
_entity.id
_entity.type
_entity.pdbx_description
1 polymer ?
#
loop_
_entity_poly.entity_id
_entity_poly.type
_entity_poly.pdbx_seq_one_letter_code
_entity_poly.pdbx_strand_id
1 'polypeptide(L)'
;MTITKFTASDLADLRLDQPVVVLLHGYGADERDLPGIMSYLPELPWVSPRAPHPTEFGGFAWYGVERVLNPNLEDVMPPTDALWEWLDGVLSPNQPVVVIGFSQGGLMATQLLRTRPERISACVILAGFAADVEMPADEALRLNKPKVLYCRGAQDTVVAKDAVAGLNRWLQSHTRAQTK
;
A
#
# COMPACT_ATOMS: atom_id res chain seq x y z
N MET A 1 17.33 -2.65 -3.52
CA MET A 1 16.57 -1.38 -3.32
C MET A 1 16.37 -1.22 -1.82
N THR A 2 16.44 -0.01 -1.24
CA THR A 2 16.39 0.16 0.21
C THR A 2 15.58 1.40 0.56
N ILE A 3 14.71 1.30 1.56
CA ILE A 3 13.99 2.44 2.14
C ILE A 3 14.90 3.06 3.20
N THR A 4 15.35 4.29 2.95
CA THR A 4 16.35 4.98 3.79
C THR A 4 15.77 6.12 4.61
N LYS A 5 14.52 6.52 4.33
CA LYS A 5 13.86 7.61 5.02
C LYS A 5 12.39 7.32 5.29
N PHE A 6 11.92 7.72 6.45
CA PHE A 6 10.51 7.64 6.84
C PHE A 6 10.19 8.68 7.90
N THR A 7 8.88 8.91 8.15
CA THR A 7 8.37 9.59 9.33
C THR A 7 7.47 8.64 10.11
N ALA A 8 7.30 8.88 11.39
CA ALA A 8 6.49 8.03 12.26
C ALA A 8 5.89 8.84 13.40
N SER A 9 4.83 8.30 14.02
CA SER A 9 4.42 8.67 15.36
C SER A 9 5.42 8.16 16.40
N ASP A 10 5.19 8.42 17.68
CA ASP A 10 5.94 7.76 18.74
C ASP A 10 5.65 6.24 18.72
N LEU A 11 6.71 5.44 18.69
CA LEU A 11 6.67 3.97 18.65
C LEU A 11 7.24 3.33 19.95
N ALA A 12 7.57 4.14 20.97
CA ALA A 12 8.29 3.66 22.15
C ALA A 12 7.50 2.61 22.96
N ASP A 13 6.17 2.77 23.02
CA ASP A 13 5.27 1.92 23.81
C ASP A 13 4.42 0.98 22.93
N LEU A 14 4.95 0.57 21.78
CA LEU A 14 4.25 -0.33 20.86
C LEU A 14 3.95 -1.69 21.50
N ARG A 15 2.66 -2.01 21.61
CA ARG A 15 2.20 -3.33 22.05
C ARG A 15 2.11 -4.26 20.83
N LEU A 16 2.55 -5.52 21.00
CA LEU A 16 2.58 -6.50 19.91
C LEU A 16 1.19 -6.85 19.33
N ASP A 17 0.12 -6.62 20.08
CA ASP A 17 -1.26 -6.84 19.65
C ASP A 17 -1.91 -5.61 19.01
N GLN A 18 -1.25 -4.45 19.07
CA GLN A 18 -1.74 -3.19 18.51
C GLN A 18 -1.34 -3.05 17.05
N PRO A 19 -2.29 -2.83 16.12
CA PRO A 19 -1.93 -2.61 14.73
C PRO A 19 -1.18 -1.28 14.54
N VAL A 20 -0.20 -1.29 13.64
CA VAL A 20 0.51 -0.09 13.18
C VAL A 20 0.03 0.28 11.79
N VAL A 21 -0.29 1.55 11.57
CA VAL A 21 -0.69 2.06 10.25
C VAL A 21 0.55 2.33 9.40
N VAL A 22 0.61 1.74 8.22
CA VAL A 22 1.65 1.99 7.21
C VAL A 22 1.05 2.85 6.11
N LEU A 23 1.61 4.04 5.90
CA LEU A 23 1.13 5.05 4.97
C LEU A 23 2.01 5.09 3.73
N LEU A 24 1.46 4.73 2.56
CA LEU A 24 2.19 4.62 1.31
C LEU A 24 1.75 5.73 0.35
N HIS A 25 2.61 6.73 0.13
CA HIS A 25 2.32 7.91 -0.69
C HIS A 25 2.22 7.60 -2.19
N GLY A 26 1.63 8.52 -2.96
CA GLY A 26 1.53 8.44 -4.40
C GLY A 26 2.83 8.82 -5.13
N TYR A 27 2.83 8.65 -6.46
CA TYR A 27 3.91 9.10 -7.35
C TYR A 27 4.17 10.60 -7.18
N GLY A 28 5.41 11.00 -7.06
CA GLY A 28 5.82 12.41 -6.95
C GLY A 28 5.63 13.03 -5.56
N ALA A 29 5.16 12.28 -4.57
CA ALA A 29 5.04 12.70 -3.18
C ALA A 29 6.21 12.18 -2.32
N ASP A 30 6.12 12.29 -1.01
CA ASP A 30 7.11 11.77 -0.07
C ASP A 30 6.46 11.28 1.25
N GLU A 31 7.27 10.89 2.22
CA GLU A 31 6.85 10.36 3.53
C GLU A 31 5.99 11.33 4.37
N ARG A 32 5.87 12.59 3.99
CA ARG A 32 5.11 13.61 4.73
C ARG A 32 3.71 13.84 4.16
N ASP A 33 3.39 13.20 3.02
CA ASP A 33 2.14 13.43 2.29
C ASP A 33 0.90 12.92 3.06
N LEU A 34 0.91 11.66 3.48
CA LEU A 34 -0.25 11.02 4.09
C LEU A 34 -0.42 11.18 5.61
N PRO A 35 0.61 11.47 6.43
CA PRO A 35 0.45 11.52 7.89
C PRO A 35 -0.68 12.42 8.38
N GLY A 36 -1.02 13.48 7.63
CA GLY A 36 -2.14 14.37 7.95
C GLY A 36 -3.50 13.69 8.06
N ILE A 37 -3.71 12.57 7.37
CA ILE A 37 -4.98 11.82 7.43
C ILE A 37 -5.20 11.14 8.79
N MET A 38 -4.13 10.89 9.55
CA MET A 38 -4.21 10.20 10.83
C MET A 38 -5.05 10.96 11.86
N SER A 39 -5.17 12.29 11.74
CA SER A 39 -6.05 13.10 12.58
C SER A 39 -7.55 12.81 12.42
N TYR A 40 -7.94 12.11 11.35
CA TYR A 40 -9.31 11.72 11.04
C TYR A 40 -9.59 10.24 11.31
N LEU A 41 -8.60 9.50 11.78
CA LEU A 41 -8.67 8.06 12.04
C LEU A 41 -8.58 7.78 13.55
N PRO A 42 -8.92 6.56 14.01
CA PRO A 42 -8.63 6.16 15.38
C PRO A 42 -7.17 6.38 15.74
N GLU A 43 -6.90 6.69 17.00
CA GLU A 43 -5.54 6.91 17.50
C GLU A 43 -4.74 5.60 17.47
N LEU A 44 -3.95 5.45 16.42
CA LEU A 44 -3.08 4.30 16.18
C LEU A 44 -1.66 4.80 15.88
N PRO A 45 -0.63 4.05 16.30
CA PRO A 45 0.74 4.32 15.87
C PRO A 45 0.84 4.14 14.34
N TRP A 46 1.70 4.95 13.72
CA TRP A 46 1.86 4.92 12.27
C TRP A 46 3.31 5.14 11.85
N VAL A 47 3.62 4.62 10.68
CA VAL A 47 4.87 4.83 9.95
C VAL A 47 4.57 5.18 8.49
N SER A 48 5.36 6.08 7.92
CA SER A 48 5.23 6.55 6.54
C SER A 48 6.60 6.54 5.87
N PRO A 49 6.93 5.50 5.09
CA PRO A 49 8.19 5.40 4.37
C PRO A 49 8.19 6.27 3.11
N ARG A 50 9.40 6.73 2.74
CA ARG A 50 9.67 7.36 1.45
C ARG A 50 9.95 6.29 0.41
N ALA A 51 9.30 6.38 -0.74
CA ALA A 51 9.61 5.55 -1.89
C ALA A 51 11.07 5.75 -2.38
N PRO A 52 11.72 4.72 -2.94
CA PRO A 52 13.17 4.74 -3.16
C PRO A 52 13.63 5.54 -4.38
N HIS A 53 12.77 5.80 -5.37
CA HIS A 53 13.15 6.45 -6.61
C HIS A 53 12.80 7.94 -6.62
N PRO A 54 13.78 8.87 -6.71
CA PRO A 54 13.48 10.27 -6.94
C PRO A 54 12.85 10.46 -8.34
N THR A 55 11.93 11.41 -8.45
CA THR A 55 11.32 11.78 -9.75
C THR A 55 11.91 13.09 -10.29
N GLU A 56 11.83 13.29 -11.61
CA GLU A 56 12.40 14.46 -12.27
C GLU A 56 11.77 15.79 -11.82
N PHE A 57 10.51 15.76 -11.40
CA PHE A 57 9.79 16.96 -10.98
C PHE A 57 9.76 17.16 -9.46
N GLY A 58 10.59 16.43 -8.74
CA GLY A 58 10.61 16.38 -7.27
C GLY A 58 9.68 15.30 -6.70
N GLY A 59 9.90 14.93 -5.43
CA GLY A 59 9.22 13.79 -4.80
C GLY A 59 9.79 12.44 -5.23
N PHE A 60 9.06 11.36 -4.94
CA PHE A 60 9.55 9.99 -5.04
C PHE A 60 8.50 9.05 -5.61
N ALA A 61 8.96 7.91 -6.13
CA ALA A 61 8.15 6.86 -6.73
C ALA A 61 8.57 5.47 -6.23
N TRP A 62 7.60 4.56 -6.13
CA TRP A 62 7.85 3.17 -5.76
C TRP A 62 8.52 2.40 -6.92
N TYR A 63 8.14 2.70 -8.15
CA TYR A 63 8.70 2.15 -9.39
C TYR A 63 8.57 3.16 -10.53
N GLY A 64 9.18 2.87 -11.67
CA GLY A 64 9.30 3.80 -12.81
C GLY A 64 7.97 4.27 -13.40
N VAL A 65 7.97 5.50 -13.94
CA VAL A 65 6.79 6.17 -14.49
C VAL A 65 6.27 5.56 -15.78
N GLU A 66 7.11 4.91 -16.56
CA GLU A 66 6.76 4.39 -17.89
C GLU A 66 5.62 3.37 -17.84
N ARG A 67 5.43 2.69 -16.69
CA ARG A 67 4.40 1.68 -16.47
C ARG A 67 3.58 1.94 -15.21
N VAL A 68 3.41 3.20 -14.82
CA VAL A 68 2.74 3.55 -13.54
C VAL A 68 1.38 2.87 -13.39
N LEU A 69 0.56 2.83 -14.44
CA LEU A 69 -0.81 2.31 -14.37
C LEU A 69 -0.94 0.84 -14.81
N ASN A 70 0.10 0.25 -15.36
CA ASN A 70 0.13 -1.16 -15.79
C ASN A 70 1.53 -1.76 -15.57
N PRO A 71 2.02 -1.83 -14.33
CA PRO A 71 3.31 -2.41 -14.03
C PRO A 71 3.28 -3.94 -14.17
N ASN A 72 4.42 -4.50 -14.55
CA ASN A 72 4.66 -5.94 -14.53
C ASN A 72 5.26 -6.40 -13.19
N LEU A 73 5.54 -7.69 -13.08
CA LEU A 73 6.10 -8.28 -11.86
C LEU A 73 7.48 -7.71 -11.51
N GLU A 74 8.32 -7.45 -12.51
CA GLU A 74 9.67 -6.90 -12.33
C GLU A 74 9.66 -5.45 -11.83
N ASP A 75 8.59 -4.70 -12.13
CA ASP A 75 8.40 -3.34 -11.63
C ASP A 75 7.99 -3.32 -10.16
N VAL A 76 7.12 -4.24 -9.74
CA VAL A 76 6.45 -4.17 -8.42
C VAL A 76 7.12 -5.01 -7.34
N MET A 77 7.80 -6.09 -7.69
CA MET A 77 8.44 -6.96 -6.67
C MET A 77 9.61 -6.29 -5.95
N PRO A 78 10.56 -5.61 -6.61
CA PRO A 78 11.67 -4.98 -5.90
C PRO A 78 11.22 -3.96 -4.83
N PRO A 79 10.28 -3.04 -5.08
CA PRO A 79 9.78 -2.15 -4.02
C PRO A 79 8.93 -2.89 -2.96
N THR A 80 8.25 -3.98 -3.31
CA THR A 80 7.52 -4.80 -2.33
C THR A 80 8.47 -5.48 -1.36
N ASP A 81 9.54 -6.08 -1.86
CA ASP A 81 10.57 -6.73 -1.05
C ASP A 81 11.28 -5.70 -0.16
N ALA A 82 11.60 -4.52 -0.70
CA ALA A 82 12.20 -3.43 0.06
C ALA A 82 11.29 -2.91 1.18
N LEU A 83 9.96 -2.84 0.94
CA LEU A 83 8.98 -2.47 1.96
C LEU A 83 8.92 -3.51 3.08
N TRP A 84 8.92 -4.80 2.74
CA TRP A 84 8.91 -5.86 3.76
C TRP A 84 10.21 -5.92 4.56
N GLU A 85 11.37 -5.80 3.90
CA GLU A 85 12.68 -5.74 4.57
C GLU A 85 12.72 -4.56 5.56
N TRP A 86 12.26 -3.39 5.13
CA TRP A 86 12.19 -2.21 5.98
C TRP A 86 11.21 -2.38 7.14
N LEU A 87 10.00 -2.90 6.89
CA LEU A 87 8.99 -3.13 7.92
C LEU A 87 9.47 -4.14 8.96
N ASP A 88 10.14 -5.22 8.54
CA ASP A 88 10.70 -6.23 9.43
C ASP A 88 11.89 -5.67 10.26
N GLY A 89 12.53 -4.58 9.81
CA GLY A 89 13.54 -3.83 10.56
C GLY A 89 12.98 -2.79 11.55
N VAL A 90 11.77 -2.28 11.31
CA VAL A 90 11.14 -1.21 12.12
C VAL A 90 10.09 -1.76 13.10
N LEU A 91 9.38 -2.81 12.71
CA LEU A 91 8.30 -3.42 13.48
C LEU A 91 8.64 -4.87 13.84
N SER A 92 8.09 -5.34 14.95
CA SER A 92 8.18 -6.76 15.29
C SER A 92 7.59 -7.64 14.18
N PRO A 93 8.16 -8.84 13.90
CA PRO A 93 7.63 -9.76 12.89
C PRO A 93 6.16 -10.15 13.07
N ASN A 94 5.65 -10.10 14.28
CA ASN A 94 4.25 -10.43 14.60
C ASN A 94 3.35 -9.19 14.73
N GLN A 95 3.89 -7.99 14.50
CA GLN A 95 3.11 -6.76 14.59
C GLN A 95 2.06 -6.71 13.48
N PRO A 96 0.75 -6.61 13.81
CA PRO A 96 -0.28 -6.46 12.78
C PRO A 96 -0.14 -5.10 12.08
N VAL A 97 -0.39 -5.07 10.78
CA VAL A 97 -0.28 -3.88 9.95
C VAL A 97 -1.65 -3.50 9.37
N VAL A 98 -2.01 -2.23 9.48
CA VAL A 98 -3.05 -1.61 8.66
C VAL A 98 -2.35 -0.83 7.57
N VAL A 99 -2.49 -1.22 6.32
CA VAL A 99 -1.86 -0.50 5.21
C VAL A 99 -2.85 0.46 4.56
N ILE A 100 -2.44 1.72 4.36
CA ILE A 100 -3.20 2.75 3.65
C ILE A 100 -2.30 3.29 2.56
N GLY A 101 -2.73 3.17 1.29
CA GLY A 101 -1.96 3.63 0.16
C GLY A 101 -2.77 4.50 -0.79
N PHE A 102 -2.13 5.56 -1.29
CA PHE A 102 -2.72 6.47 -2.27
C PHE A 102 -2.09 6.28 -3.65
N SER A 103 -2.92 6.17 -4.69
CA SER A 103 -2.49 6.07 -6.10
C SER A 103 -1.46 4.95 -6.30
N GLN A 104 -0.21 5.25 -6.67
CA GLN A 104 0.89 4.28 -6.76
C GLN A 104 1.13 3.56 -5.42
N GLY A 105 1.02 4.28 -4.28
CA GLY A 105 1.04 3.67 -2.95
C GLY A 105 -0.16 2.75 -2.67
N GLY A 106 -1.30 3.00 -3.31
CA GLY A 106 -2.46 2.11 -3.27
C GLY A 106 -2.19 0.77 -3.95
N LEU A 107 -1.46 0.78 -5.08
CA LEU A 107 -0.95 -0.45 -5.67
C LEU A 107 0.01 -1.15 -4.71
N MET A 108 0.96 -0.44 -4.11
CA MET A 108 1.89 -1.05 -3.15
C MET A 108 1.17 -1.64 -1.93
N ALA A 109 0.06 -1.04 -1.48
CA ALA A 109 -0.79 -1.61 -0.43
C ALA A 109 -1.39 -2.96 -0.88
N THR A 110 -1.83 -3.08 -2.14
CA THR A 110 -2.26 -4.38 -2.68
C THR A 110 -1.12 -5.40 -2.75
N GLN A 111 0.10 -4.97 -3.09
CA GLN A 111 1.26 -5.85 -3.15
C GLN A 111 1.64 -6.40 -1.76
N LEU A 112 1.60 -5.58 -0.71
CA LEU A 112 1.80 -6.05 0.65
C LEU A 112 0.75 -7.10 1.04
N LEU A 113 -0.54 -6.84 0.75
CA LEU A 113 -1.62 -7.79 1.01
C LEU A 113 -1.46 -9.09 0.20
N ARG A 114 -0.98 -9.01 -1.05
CA ARG A 114 -0.83 -10.14 -1.98
C ARG A 114 0.45 -10.94 -1.79
N THR A 115 1.32 -10.53 -0.87
CA THR A 115 2.57 -11.24 -0.56
C THR A 115 2.61 -11.82 0.84
N ARG A 116 2.17 -11.07 1.87
CA ARG A 116 2.12 -11.53 3.27
C ARG A 116 0.79 -11.14 3.92
N PRO A 117 -0.34 -11.74 3.50
CA PRO A 117 -1.67 -11.39 3.99
C PRO A 117 -1.84 -11.60 5.50
N GLU A 118 -1.10 -12.52 6.10
CA GLU A 118 -1.12 -12.80 7.54
C GLU A 118 -0.64 -11.62 8.40
N ARG A 119 0.17 -10.73 7.82
CA ARG A 119 0.65 -9.50 8.46
C ARG A 119 -0.35 -8.35 8.36
N ILE A 120 -1.30 -8.42 7.42
CA ILE A 120 -2.21 -7.32 7.08
C ILE A 120 -3.56 -7.51 7.76
N SER A 121 -3.82 -6.72 8.80
CA SER A 121 -5.11 -6.71 9.52
C SER A 121 -6.21 -5.93 8.77
N ALA A 122 -5.84 -4.91 8.02
CA ALA A 122 -6.73 -4.19 7.11
C ALA A 122 -5.94 -3.52 5.97
N CYS A 123 -6.58 -3.38 4.80
CA CYS A 123 -6.01 -2.71 3.64
C CYS A 123 -6.97 -1.61 3.15
N VAL A 124 -6.44 -0.40 2.98
CA VAL A 124 -7.18 0.75 2.46
C VAL A 124 -6.49 1.25 1.20
N ILE A 125 -7.23 1.31 0.11
CA ILE A 125 -6.76 1.72 -1.20
C ILE A 125 -7.46 3.03 -1.56
N LEU A 126 -6.69 4.12 -1.65
CA LEU A 126 -7.19 5.45 -1.99
C LEU A 126 -6.79 5.77 -3.43
N ALA A 127 -7.75 5.83 -4.35
CA ALA A 127 -7.54 6.09 -5.78
C ALA A 127 -6.42 5.23 -6.40
N GLY A 128 -6.28 3.98 -5.90
CA GLY A 128 -5.24 3.06 -6.33
C GLY A 128 -5.71 2.12 -7.44
N PHE A 129 -4.84 1.19 -7.80
CA PHE A 129 -5.04 0.13 -8.79
C PHE A 129 -4.27 -1.12 -8.36
N ALA A 130 -4.33 -2.19 -9.12
CA ALA A 130 -3.58 -3.42 -8.86
C ALA A 130 -2.78 -3.82 -10.10
N ALA A 131 -1.62 -4.42 -9.91
CA ALA A 131 -0.87 -5.04 -11.01
C ALA A 131 -1.66 -6.26 -11.53
N ASP A 132 -1.80 -6.33 -12.86
CA ASP A 132 -2.48 -7.45 -13.54
C ASP A 132 -1.50 -8.63 -13.73
N VAL A 133 -1.00 -9.13 -12.61
CA VAL A 133 -0.10 -10.27 -12.52
C VAL A 133 -0.54 -11.15 -11.37
N GLU A 134 -0.27 -12.45 -11.44
CA GLU A 134 -0.54 -13.36 -10.33
C GLU A 134 0.51 -13.20 -9.23
N MET A 135 0.06 -13.14 -7.97
CA MET A 135 0.91 -12.93 -6.81
C MET A 135 0.85 -14.13 -5.85
N PRO A 136 1.91 -14.35 -5.03
CA PRO A 136 2.04 -15.56 -4.23
C PRO A 136 0.86 -15.90 -3.32
N ALA A 137 0.16 -14.89 -2.79
CA ALA A 137 -0.94 -15.12 -1.86
C ALA A 137 -2.33 -15.04 -2.52
N ASP A 138 -2.45 -14.83 -3.84
CA ASP A 138 -3.76 -14.62 -4.49
C ASP A 138 -4.71 -15.82 -4.29
N GLU A 139 -4.22 -17.05 -4.31
CA GLU A 139 -5.05 -18.23 -4.02
C GLU A 139 -5.60 -18.21 -2.59
N ALA A 140 -4.74 -17.92 -1.61
CA ALA A 140 -5.15 -17.80 -0.20
C ALA A 140 -6.15 -16.65 0.01
N LEU A 141 -5.99 -15.54 -0.70
CA LEU A 141 -6.90 -14.39 -0.65
C LEU A 141 -8.27 -14.73 -1.23
N ARG A 142 -8.36 -15.52 -2.30
CA ARG A 142 -9.66 -16.01 -2.84
C ARG A 142 -10.45 -16.82 -1.81
N LEU A 143 -9.75 -17.61 -0.99
CA LEU A 143 -10.37 -18.44 0.06
C LEU A 143 -10.76 -17.61 1.30
N ASN A 144 -9.86 -16.78 1.80
CA ASN A 144 -10.01 -16.08 3.08
C ASN A 144 -10.78 -14.76 2.96
N LYS A 145 -10.74 -14.13 1.81
CA LYS A 145 -11.41 -12.87 1.46
C LYS A 145 -11.29 -11.80 2.57
N PRO A 146 -10.09 -11.23 2.79
CA PRO A 146 -9.90 -10.21 3.80
C PRO A 146 -10.74 -8.96 3.53
N LYS A 147 -10.96 -8.15 4.57
CA LYS A 147 -11.64 -6.85 4.44
C LYS A 147 -10.71 -5.84 3.77
N VAL A 148 -11.20 -5.18 2.73
CA VAL A 148 -10.50 -4.10 2.03
C VAL A 148 -11.45 -2.93 1.88
N LEU A 149 -10.96 -1.71 2.12
CA LEU A 149 -11.67 -0.48 1.78
C LEU A 149 -11.06 0.11 0.51
N TYR A 150 -11.85 0.34 -0.51
CA TYR A 150 -11.45 1.04 -1.72
C TYR A 150 -12.23 2.34 -1.84
N CYS A 151 -11.53 3.47 -1.85
CA CYS A 151 -12.11 4.79 -2.04
C CYS A 151 -11.55 5.43 -3.31
N ARG A 152 -12.45 6.02 -4.13
CA ARG A 152 -12.08 6.71 -5.35
C ARG A 152 -12.99 7.91 -5.59
N GLY A 153 -12.39 9.04 -6.01
CA GLY A 153 -13.18 10.18 -6.44
C GLY A 153 -14.03 9.86 -7.68
N ALA A 154 -15.31 10.23 -7.66
CA ALA A 154 -16.22 9.97 -8.78
C ALA A 154 -15.77 10.65 -10.10
N GLN A 155 -14.97 11.73 -10.00
CA GLN A 155 -14.43 12.49 -11.12
C GLN A 155 -12.93 12.25 -11.34
N ASP A 156 -12.35 11.21 -10.76
CA ASP A 156 -10.96 10.86 -10.97
C ASP A 156 -10.75 10.43 -12.44
N THR A 157 -9.94 11.18 -13.15
CA THR A 157 -9.54 10.94 -14.54
C THR A 157 -8.08 10.53 -14.67
N VAL A 158 -7.32 10.51 -13.57
CA VAL A 158 -5.89 10.18 -13.56
C VAL A 158 -5.67 8.68 -13.71
N VAL A 159 -6.39 7.89 -12.92
CA VAL A 159 -6.30 6.43 -13.03
C VAL A 159 -7.17 5.94 -14.19
N ALA A 160 -6.54 5.31 -15.18
CA ALA A 160 -7.21 4.82 -16.38
C ALA A 160 -8.38 3.86 -16.03
N LYS A 161 -9.46 3.93 -16.82
CA LYS A 161 -10.67 3.11 -16.58
C LYS A 161 -10.37 1.62 -16.56
N ASP A 162 -9.45 1.15 -17.39
CA ASP A 162 -9.08 -0.26 -17.46
C ASP A 162 -8.33 -0.72 -16.20
N ALA A 163 -7.46 0.13 -15.62
CA ALA A 163 -6.79 -0.15 -14.35
C ALA A 163 -7.81 -0.22 -13.19
N VAL A 164 -8.79 0.69 -13.18
CA VAL A 164 -9.91 0.66 -12.21
C VAL A 164 -10.74 -0.61 -12.36
N ALA A 165 -11.07 -0.99 -13.60
CA ALA A 165 -11.81 -2.22 -13.88
C ALA A 165 -11.03 -3.47 -13.46
N GLY A 166 -9.72 -3.48 -13.69
CA GLY A 166 -8.81 -4.53 -13.23
C GLY A 166 -8.82 -4.69 -11.71
N LEU A 167 -8.63 -3.59 -10.98
CA LEU A 167 -8.70 -3.59 -9.52
C LEU A 167 -10.08 -4.09 -9.04
N ASN A 168 -11.17 -3.61 -9.61
CA ASN A 168 -12.52 -4.04 -9.19
C ASN A 168 -12.73 -5.55 -9.39
N ARG A 169 -12.27 -6.14 -10.51
CA ARG A 169 -12.33 -7.60 -10.72
C ARG A 169 -11.52 -8.35 -9.66
N TRP A 170 -10.31 -7.87 -9.37
CA TRP A 170 -9.46 -8.48 -8.36
C TRP A 170 -10.10 -8.38 -6.97
N LEU A 171 -10.62 -7.22 -6.56
CA LEU A 171 -11.31 -7.01 -5.28
C LEU A 171 -12.50 -7.97 -5.11
N GLN A 172 -13.34 -8.11 -6.12
CA GLN A 172 -14.52 -8.99 -6.08
C GLN A 172 -14.16 -10.46 -5.88
N SER A 173 -13.09 -10.90 -6.52
CA SER A 173 -12.66 -12.30 -6.47
C SER A 173 -11.85 -12.65 -5.22
N HIS A 174 -11.04 -11.72 -4.68
CA HIS A 174 -10.04 -11.99 -3.66
C HIS A 174 -10.35 -11.37 -2.29
N THR A 175 -11.35 -10.51 -2.17
CA THR A 175 -11.60 -9.76 -0.94
C THR A 175 -13.08 -9.63 -0.61
N ARG A 176 -13.38 -9.12 0.60
CA ARG A 176 -14.67 -8.55 0.98
C ARG A 176 -14.53 -7.02 0.95
N ALA A 177 -14.43 -6.48 -0.26
CA ALA A 177 -14.22 -5.06 -0.45
C ALA A 177 -15.49 -4.26 -0.16
N GLN A 178 -15.29 -3.09 0.50
CA GLN A 178 -16.26 -1.98 0.52
C GLN A 178 -15.71 -0.91 -0.43
N THR A 179 -16.55 -0.45 -1.38
CA THR A 179 -16.19 0.62 -2.32
C THR A 179 -16.98 1.89 -1.97
N LYS A 180 -16.29 3.02 -1.93
CA LYS A 180 -16.82 4.36 -1.65
C LYS A 180 -16.42 5.36 -2.73
#